data_6a6bdb2089ecf2605005c44ea5e4fceb
#
_entry.id   6a6bdb2089ecf2605005c44ea5e4fceb
#
_cell.length_a   1.000
_cell.length_b   1.000
_cell.length_c   1.000
_cell.angle_alpha   90.00
_cell.angle_beta   90.00
_cell.angle_gamma   90.00
#
_symmetry.space_group_name_H-M   'P 1'
#
loop_
_entity.id
_entity.type
_entity.pdbx_description
1 polymer ?
#
loop_
_entity_poly.entity_id
_entity_poly.type
_entity_poly.pdbx_seq_one_letter_code
_entity_poly.pdbx_strand_id
1 'polypeptide(L)'
;MKTTKKIFAAFIAVMMIALMIPFSASAATTYSASLTGKAGYTVSVYKVARLDVVSGQYTSSITAIQDELNKVEGADNKNVLKACDAAAVSTPVTTKTFSASDVTLDFSTTEPGVYYFKWTGTPAGVDSKIISNSVISLPYYKEGKEGKDSNWVNSYTGTISAKVEDSTPTVSKKIENSDIDDSNTTAAIGSDVTFTLTADKVGSSTEKAKMYKLTDTMSAGLTYKEVKEVKVGTTVVSAADYTVTQNGQTVDIEFASSYLSNGDSAFYKADKVYVTYVATVNTAALISIAGELKPNTNHVDLHYTNNMNVDSDITGNTVNVYTFTLNVGKVDGNTKAPLAGATFKLTSDTDTTGTTLTTGEDGSVTFTGLKAGTYYVEETVAPEGYNINSKKFEITISTQGNVTGDNVKDNKLVVSDFPLSVPQTGGAGTVMFTIGGIALIACAGVLFFVVMRKKKTSK
;
A
#
# COMPACT_ATOMS: atom_id res chain seq x y z
N MET A 1 26.67 8.00 -13.61
CA MET A 1 26.84 7.86 -12.16
C MET A 1 28.33 7.81 -11.81
N LYS A 2 29.09 8.85 -12.10
CA LYS A 2 30.56 8.94 -11.80
C LYS A 2 31.05 10.41 -11.63
N THR A 3 30.20 11.32 -11.17
CA THR A 3 30.56 12.75 -11.11
C THR A 3 30.37 13.40 -9.73
N THR A 4 29.94 12.67 -8.70
CA THR A 4 29.68 13.23 -7.37
C THR A 4 30.76 12.91 -6.33
N LYS A 5 31.85 12.24 -6.71
CA LYS A 5 32.96 11.88 -5.79
C LYS A 5 34.16 12.82 -5.82
N LYS A 6 34.13 13.91 -6.57
CA LYS A 6 35.29 14.80 -6.73
C LYS A 6 35.20 16.17 -6.06
N ILE A 7 34.13 16.49 -5.35
CA ILE A 7 33.97 17.83 -4.73
C ILE A 7 34.42 17.87 -3.26
N PHE A 8 34.69 16.72 -2.63
CA PHE A 8 35.05 16.64 -1.20
C PHE A 8 36.56 16.48 -0.92
N ALA A 9 37.41 16.37 -1.94
CA ALA A 9 38.84 16.16 -1.76
C ALA A 9 39.70 17.45 -1.90
N ALA A 10 39.07 18.62 -2.10
CA ALA A 10 39.79 19.86 -2.34
C ALA A 10 39.77 20.84 -1.14
N PHE A 11 39.49 20.36 0.05
CA PHE A 11 39.52 21.20 1.24
C PHE A 11 40.72 20.80 2.13
N ILE A 12 41.81 21.51 2.01
CA ILE A 12 43.02 21.48 2.84
C ILE A 12 44.18 20.66 2.26
N ALA A 13 44.65 21.06 1.12
CA ALA A 13 46.02 20.76 0.70
C ALA A 13 46.82 22.04 0.46
N VAL A 14 46.55 23.09 1.24
CA VAL A 14 47.44 24.29 1.24
C VAL A 14 47.46 24.87 2.64
N MET A 15 48.22 24.23 3.49
CA MET A 15 48.57 24.84 4.75
C MET A 15 50.10 24.73 4.91
N MET A 16 50.85 25.40 4.08
CA MET A 16 52.17 25.90 4.41
C MET A 16 52.76 26.64 3.21
N ILE A 17 52.39 27.88 3.00
CA ILE A 17 53.28 28.97 2.68
C ILE A 17 52.64 30.18 3.37
N ALA A 18 52.94 30.34 4.65
CA ALA A 18 52.64 31.57 5.37
C ALA A 18 53.62 32.64 4.90
N LEU A 19 53.31 33.32 3.83
CA LEU A 19 53.85 34.65 3.61
C LEU A 19 53.17 35.61 4.58
N MET A 20 53.94 36.10 5.55
CA MET A 20 53.55 37.07 6.58
C MET A 20 52.74 38.20 5.97
N ILE A 21 51.48 38.24 6.25
CA ILE A 21 50.64 39.41 6.04
C ILE A 21 50.33 39.96 7.43
N PRO A 22 50.80 41.20 7.77
CA PRO A 22 50.48 41.78 9.07
C PRO A 22 48.97 42.05 9.14
N PHE A 23 48.30 41.29 9.97
CA PHE A 23 46.94 41.65 10.40
C PHE A 23 47.07 42.88 11.31
N SER A 24 46.72 44.06 10.83
CA SER A 24 46.59 45.26 11.66
C SER A 24 45.46 45.05 12.65
N ALA A 25 45.79 45.04 13.94
CA ALA A 25 44.84 44.97 15.03
C ALA A 25 43.94 46.24 15.05
N SER A 26 42.83 46.17 14.42
CA SER A 26 41.77 47.18 14.49
C SER A 26 40.47 46.45 14.86
N ALA A 27 39.75 46.91 15.89
CA ALA A 27 38.50 46.42 16.45
C ALA A 27 38.31 44.90 16.38
N ALA A 28 37.93 44.22 17.45
CA ALA A 28 37.82 42.78 17.54
C ALA A 28 37.12 42.18 16.29
N THR A 29 37.91 41.52 15.43
CA THR A 29 37.40 40.95 14.19
C THR A 29 36.43 39.82 14.53
N THR A 30 35.21 39.89 14.02
CA THR A 30 34.20 38.86 14.22
C THR A 30 34.30 37.82 13.12
N TYR A 31 34.34 36.58 13.49
CA TYR A 31 34.33 35.40 12.61
C TYR A 31 32.95 34.75 12.70
N SER A 32 32.37 34.31 11.60
CA SER A 32 31.00 33.76 11.57
C SER A 32 30.84 32.54 10.67
N ALA A 33 29.84 31.77 10.95
CA ALA A 33 29.38 30.67 10.14
C ALA A 33 27.86 30.50 10.29
N SER A 34 27.19 30.11 9.22
CA SER A 34 25.76 29.81 9.23
C SER A 34 25.52 28.33 9.47
N LEU A 35 24.61 28.02 10.40
CA LEU A 35 24.21 26.68 10.82
C LEU A 35 22.80 26.40 10.36
N THR A 36 22.56 25.27 9.69
CA THR A 36 21.21 24.86 9.28
C THR A 36 20.90 23.49 9.85
N GLY A 37 19.71 23.35 10.44
CA GLY A 37 19.25 22.11 11.05
C GLY A 37 17.73 21.97 10.98
N LYS A 38 17.26 20.76 11.24
CA LYS A 38 15.82 20.48 11.41
C LYS A 38 15.40 20.69 12.86
N ALA A 39 14.11 20.96 13.10
CA ALA A 39 13.54 21.02 14.44
C ALA A 39 13.90 19.78 15.26
N GLY A 40 14.34 19.97 16.51
CA GLY A 40 14.80 18.90 17.37
C GLY A 40 16.29 18.63 17.37
N TYR A 41 17.05 19.11 16.37
CA TYR A 41 18.51 19.06 16.41
C TYR A 41 19.08 20.12 17.37
N THR A 42 20.19 19.73 18.00
CA THR A 42 21.02 20.62 18.82
C THR A 42 22.46 20.51 18.34
N VAL A 43 23.12 21.64 18.14
CA VAL A 43 24.53 21.73 17.83
C VAL A 43 25.29 22.35 19.00
N SER A 44 26.28 21.65 19.52
CA SER A 44 27.24 22.17 20.49
C SER A 44 28.53 22.48 19.76
N VAL A 45 29.02 23.71 19.87
CA VAL A 45 30.22 24.21 19.18
C VAL A 45 31.35 24.26 20.17
N TYR A 46 32.47 23.61 19.83
CA TYR A 46 33.65 23.54 20.66
C TYR A 46 34.84 24.21 19.92
N LYS A 47 35.61 25.05 20.60
CA LYS A 47 36.90 25.51 20.09
C LYS A 47 37.93 24.44 20.45
N VAL A 48 38.47 23.74 19.44
CA VAL A 48 39.36 22.58 19.62
C VAL A 48 40.81 22.91 19.34
N ALA A 49 41.06 24.04 18.67
CA ALA A 49 42.43 24.59 18.51
C ALA A 49 42.37 26.12 18.43
N ARG A 50 43.42 26.77 18.87
CA ARG A 50 43.69 28.22 18.68
C ARG A 50 44.45 28.41 17.39
N LEU A 51 44.13 29.45 16.65
CA LEU A 51 44.92 29.93 15.53
C LEU A 51 45.68 31.21 15.97
N ASP A 52 47.00 31.20 15.87
CA ASP A 52 47.79 32.41 15.91
C ASP A 52 47.76 33.04 14.51
N VAL A 53 47.01 34.14 14.37
CA VAL A 53 46.81 34.81 13.07
C VAL A 53 48.07 35.47 12.52
N VAL A 54 49.12 35.67 13.34
CA VAL A 54 50.40 36.26 12.91
C VAL A 54 51.32 35.19 12.32
N SER A 55 51.45 34.06 13.02
CA SER A 55 52.32 32.96 12.58
C SER A 55 51.60 31.94 11.67
N GLY A 56 50.27 31.96 11.64
CA GLY A 56 49.45 30.96 10.97
C GLY A 56 49.44 29.60 11.63
N GLN A 57 49.97 29.47 12.86
CA GLN A 57 50.10 28.20 13.56
C GLN A 57 48.83 27.86 14.36
N TYR A 58 48.47 26.60 14.32
CA TYR A 58 47.37 26.07 15.15
C TYR A 58 47.96 25.40 16.40
N THR A 59 47.33 25.63 17.55
CA THR A 59 47.67 25.00 18.83
C THR A 59 46.44 24.41 19.49
N SER A 60 46.48 23.10 19.76
CA SER A 60 45.47 22.39 20.51
C SER A 60 46.04 21.80 21.79
N SER A 61 45.27 21.84 22.88
CA SER A 61 45.58 21.12 24.11
C SER A 61 45.23 19.61 24.03
N ILE A 62 44.54 19.19 22.95
CA ILE A 62 44.19 17.80 22.72
C ILE A 62 45.22 17.20 21.77
N THR A 63 46.07 16.31 22.29
CA THR A 63 47.21 15.75 21.56
C THR A 63 46.81 15.13 20.24
N ALA A 64 45.73 14.33 20.19
CA ALA A 64 45.29 13.70 18.96
C ALA A 64 44.87 14.72 17.86
N ILE A 65 44.32 15.87 18.26
CA ILE A 65 43.98 16.96 17.35
C ILE A 65 45.26 17.71 16.92
N GLN A 66 46.17 17.97 17.87
CA GLN A 66 47.46 18.62 17.55
C GLN A 66 48.29 17.80 16.58
N ASP A 67 48.31 16.48 16.72
CA ASP A 67 49.03 15.57 15.84
C ASP A 67 48.53 15.64 14.39
N GLU A 68 47.21 15.74 14.21
CA GLU A 68 46.59 15.91 12.89
C GLU A 68 46.89 17.30 12.29
N LEU A 69 46.89 18.35 13.13
CA LEU A 69 47.17 19.73 12.71
C LEU A 69 48.65 19.94 12.34
N ASN A 70 49.56 19.13 12.86
CA ASN A 70 51.01 19.21 12.60
C ASN A 70 51.46 18.44 11.36
N LYS A 71 50.60 17.74 10.64
CA LYS A 71 51.00 16.95 9.47
C LYS A 71 51.48 17.83 8.34
N VAL A 72 52.68 17.49 7.80
CA VAL A 72 53.43 18.29 6.81
C VAL A 72 52.69 18.44 5.47
N GLU A 73 51.78 17.51 5.14
CA GLU A 73 51.00 17.54 3.91
C GLU A 73 49.66 18.30 4.06
N GLY A 74 49.51 19.04 5.15
CA GLY A 74 48.30 19.75 5.50
C GLY A 74 47.32 18.89 6.34
N ALA A 75 46.62 19.54 7.27
CA ALA A 75 45.62 18.89 8.08
C ALA A 75 44.43 18.46 7.23
N ASP A 76 44.18 17.15 7.13
CA ASP A 76 42.96 16.65 6.50
C ASP A 76 41.78 16.85 7.47
N ASN A 77 40.81 17.67 7.08
CA ASN A 77 39.59 17.91 7.86
C ASN A 77 38.91 16.61 8.30
N LYS A 78 38.97 15.57 7.51
CA LYS A 78 38.40 14.28 7.83
C LYS A 78 39.11 13.62 9.01
N ASN A 79 40.43 13.73 9.07
CA ASN A 79 41.22 13.16 10.17
C ASN A 79 41.13 14.02 11.43
N VAL A 80 41.13 15.36 11.27
CA VAL A 80 40.87 16.29 12.39
C VAL A 80 39.45 16.04 12.96
N LEU A 81 38.43 15.87 12.11
CA LEU A 81 37.07 15.55 12.54
C LEU A 81 37.02 14.22 13.31
N LYS A 82 37.68 13.19 12.80
CA LYS A 82 37.78 11.89 13.48
C LYS A 82 38.45 12.00 14.85
N ALA A 83 39.52 12.82 14.95
CA ALA A 83 40.16 13.08 16.23
C ALA A 83 39.25 13.85 17.20
N CYS A 84 38.46 14.82 16.70
CA CYS A 84 37.45 15.53 17.50
C CYS A 84 36.33 14.61 17.98
N ASP A 85 35.83 13.71 17.10
CA ASP A 85 34.79 12.73 17.46
C ASP A 85 35.23 11.76 18.55
N ALA A 86 36.52 11.38 18.54
CA ALA A 86 37.11 10.49 19.53
C ALA A 86 37.53 11.21 20.83
N ALA A 87 37.70 12.54 20.79
CA ALA A 87 38.15 13.30 21.96
C ALA A 87 37.04 13.61 22.93
N ALA A 88 37.33 13.57 24.23
CA ALA A 88 36.41 14.02 25.27
C ALA A 88 36.40 15.56 25.38
N VAL A 89 35.79 16.25 24.40
CA VAL A 89 35.59 17.71 24.47
C VAL A 89 34.52 18.04 25.49
N SER A 90 34.84 18.83 26.51
CA SER A 90 33.97 18.95 27.71
C SER A 90 33.17 20.27 27.78
N THR A 91 33.69 21.36 27.20
CA THR A 91 33.03 22.68 27.36
C THR A 91 32.74 23.30 26.02
N PRO A 92 31.48 23.38 25.60
CA PRO A 92 31.12 24.06 24.36
C PRO A 92 31.23 25.59 24.52
N VAL A 93 31.67 26.27 23.47
CA VAL A 93 31.64 27.73 23.38
C VAL A 93 30.19 28.22 23.33
N THR A 94 29.34 27.48 22.64
CA THR A 94 27.89 27.72 22.59
C THR A 94 27.15 26.43 22.22
N THR A 95 25.86 26.41 22.57
CA THR A 95 24.93 25.36 22.15
C THR A 95 23.69 26.02 21.55
N LYS A 96 23.23 25.55 20.42
CA LYS A 96 22.04 26.05 19.72
C LYS A 96 21.10 24.91 19.38
N THR A 97 19.81 25.08 19.70
CA THR A 97 18.76 24.11 19.41
C THR A 97 17.83 24.67 18.35
N PHE A 98 17.47 23.86 17.36
CA PHE A 98 16.58 24.22 16.28
C PHE A 98 15.15 23.92 16.70
N SER A 99 14.32 24.94 16.77
CA SER A 99 12.89 24.85 17.16
C SER A 99 11.94 24.68 15.97
N ALA A 100 12.44 24.96 14.74
CA ALA A 100 11.71 24.78 13.49
C ALA A 100 12.60 24.17 12.42
N SER A 101 12.03 23.54 11.40
CA SER A 101 12.77 22.98 10.28
C SER A 101 13.26 24.11 9.37
N ASP A 102 14.45 23.86 8.74
CA ASP A 102 15.09 24.75 7.77
C ASP A 102 15.42 26.16 8.30
N VAL A 103 15.59 26.29 9.61
CA VAL A 103 16.03 27.53 10.24
C VAL A 103 17.55 27.66 10.12
N THR A 104 18.02 28.83 9.74
CA THR A 104 19.43 29.18 9.78
C THR A 104 19.72 29.93 11.07
N LEU A 105 20.71 29.46 11.85
CA LEU A 105 21.21 30.10 13.05
C LEU A 105 22.64 30.53 12.81
N ASP A 106 22.99 31.76 13.23
CA ASP A 106 24.35 32.23 13.11
C ASP A 106 25.21 31.84 14.33
N PHE A 107 26.41 31.37 14.05
CA PHE A 107 27.50 31.26 15.00
C PHE A 107 28.49 32.39 14.75
N SER A 108 28.89 33.12 15.78
CA SER A 108 29.92 34.16 15.69
C SER A 108 30.87 34.10 16.88
N THR A 109 32.13 34.45 16.64
CA THR A 109 33.18 34.47 17.63
C THR A 109 34.21 35.55 17.30
N THR A 110 34.89 36.07 18.30
CA THR A 110 36.06 36.96 18.11
C THR A 110 37.40 36.22 18.24
N GLU A 111 37.34 34.92 18.53
CA GLU A 111 38.54 34.11 18.74
C GLU A 111 38.86 33.25 17.52
N PRO A 112 40.01 33.50 16.84
CA PRO A 112 40.41 32.65 15.72
C PRO A 112 40.78 31.24 16.21
N GLY A 113 40.46 30.23 15.41
CA GLY A 113 40.76 28.84 15.74
C GLY A 113 39.99 27.81 14.95
N VAL A 114 40.13 26.58 15.35
CA VAL A 114 39.36 25.43 14.78
C VAL A 114 38.16 25.16 15.66
N TYR A 115 37.00 25.09 15.02
CA TYR A 115 35.73 24.87 15.67
C TYR A 115 35.13 23.54 15.24
N TYR A 116 34.76 22.71 16.22
CA TYR A 116 34.07 21.43 16.05
C TYR A 116 32.61 21.61 16.43
N PHE A 117 31.72 21.22 15.48
CA PHE A 117 30.26 21.28 15.59
C PHE A 117 29.75 19.87 15.81
N LYS A 118 29.41 19.59 17.07
CA LYS A 118 28.84 18.31 17.49
C LYS A 118 27.35 18.39 17.47
N TRP A 119 26.75 17.59 16.62
CA TRP A 119 25.30 17.52 16.45
C TRP A 119 24.72 16.41 17.34
N THR A 120 23.57 16.70 17.95
CA THR A 120 22.79 15.79 18.79
C THR A 120 21.29 16.06 18.56
N GLY A 121 20.42 15.20 19.13
CA GLY A 121 18.98 15.37 19.03
C GLY A 121 18.36 14.64 17.85
N THR A 122 17.04 14.67 17.77
CA THR A 122 16.20 14.06 16.74
C THR A 122 15.20 15.06 16.22
N PRO A 123 14.97 15.14 14.91
CA PRO A 123 13.78 15.77 14.38
C PRO A 123 12.54 14.96 14.80
N ALA A 124 11.47 15.65 15.20
CA ALA A 124 10.21 14.99 15.46
C ALA A 124 9.66 14.35 14.17
N GLY A 125 9.27 13.09 14.24
CA GLY A 125 8.65 12.35 13.13
C GLY A 125 9.60 11.87 12.03
N VAL A 126 10.91 11.93 12.24
CA VAL A 126 11.91 11.45 11.26
C VAL A 126 12.93 10.58 11.98
N ASP A 127 13.11 9.37 11.48
CA ASP A 127 14.14 8.45 11.95
C ASP A 127 15.44 8.73 11.21
N SER A 128 16.20 9.72 11.68
CA SER A 128 17.48 10.09 11.08
C SER A 128 18.62 9.92 12.07
N LYS A 129 19.68 9.27 11.60
CA LYS A 129 20.91 9.09 12.35
C LYS A 129 21.92 10.14 11.94
N ILE A 130 22.47 10.87 12.92
CA ILE A 130 23.60 11.76 12.67
C ILE A 130 24.83 10.89 12.41
N ILE A 131 25.31 10.89 11.17
CA ILE A 131 26.45 10.07 10.73
C ILE A 131 27.78 10.81 10.78
N SER A 132 27.76 12.14 10.87
CA SER A 132 28.99 12.93 10.93
C SER A 132 28.74 14.32 11.50
N ASN A 133 29.63 14.74 12.37
CA ASN A 133 29.76 16.10 12.82
C ASN A 133 30.53 16.94 11.79
N SER A 134 30.87 18.18 12.11
CA SER A 134 31.61 19.08 11.23
C SER A 134 32.76 19.78 11.94
N VAL A 135 33.82 20.09 11.23
CA VAL A 135 34.95 20.90 11.74
C VAL A 135 35.33 21.95 10.72
N ILE A 136 35.54 23.18 11.14
CA ILE A 136 36.01 24.28 10.30
C ILE A 136 37.04 25.12 11.04
N SER A 137 37.91 25.78 10.29
CA SER A 137 38.72 26.88 10.81
C SER A 137 38.03 28.23 10.61
N LEU A 138 38.11 29.11 11.60
CA LEU A 138 37.65 30.49 11.49
C LEU A 138 38.84 31.42 11.94
N PRO A 139 39.29 32.35 11.12
CA PRO A 139 38.93 32.53 9.70
C PRO A 139 39.22 31.28 8.87
N TYR A 140 38.49 31.08 7.77
CA TYR A 140 38.73 29.98 6.87
C TYR A 140 39.50 30.44 5.61
N TYR A 141 40.29 29.54 5.04
CA TYR A 141 41.04 29.80 3.82
C TYR A 141 40.16 29.39 2.61
N LYS A 142 39.94 30.33 1.68
CA LYS A 142 39.25 30.06 0.43
C LYS A 142 40.30 29.90 -0.69
N GLU A 143 40.30 28.75 -1.37
CA GLU A 143 41.13 28.59 -2.56
C GLU A 143 40.80 29.66 -3.60
N GLY A 144 41.81 30.45 -3.97
CA GLY A 144 41.74 31.48 -5.01
C GLY A 144 42.70 31.18 -6.13
N LYS A 145 42.52 31.83 -7.28
CA LYS A 145 43.50 31.78 -8.37
C LYS A 145 44.84 32.32 -7.90
N GLU A 146 45.90 31.61 -8.24
CA GLU A 146 47.29 31.99 -7.89
C GLU A 146 47.53 33.50 -8.07
N GLY A 147 47.98 34.15 -7.01
CA GLY A 147 48.65 35.46 -7.05
C GLY A 147 47.86 36.70 -6.68
N LYS A 148 46.67 36.64 -6.09
CA LYS A 148 45.92 37.82 -5.62
C LYS A 148 45.25 37.60 -4.27
N ASP A 149 45.58 38.49 -3.34
CA ASP A 149 44.96 38.80 -2.05
C ASP A 149 44.80 37.64 -1.04
N SER A 150 44.97 37.95 0.23
CA SER A 150 44.85 36.99 1.31
C SER A 150 43.50 36.25 1.22
N ASN A 151 43.55 34.97 0.92
CA ASN A 151 42.34 34.12 0.76
C ASN A 151 41.68 33.78 2.10
N TRP A 152 42.09 34.39 3.18
CA TRP A 152 41.48 34.27 4.48
C TRP A 152 40.18 35.05 4.57
N VAL A 153 39.10 34.37 4.93
CA VAL A 153 37.77 34.95 5.00
C VAL A 153 37.22 34.80 6.40
N ASN A 154 36.74 35.89 6.99
CA ASN A 154 36.25 35.92 8.35
C ASN A 154 34.88 35.21 8.51
N SER A 155 34.10 35.18 7.44
CA SER A 155 32.81 34.53 7.43
C SER A 155 32.85 33.31 6.53
N TYR A 156 32.52 32.14 7.06
CA TYR A 156 32.35 30.92 6.29
C TYR A 156 31.13 31.03 5.37
N THR A 157 31.31 30.96 4.07
CA THR A 157 30.28 31.16 3.06
C THR A 157 29.45 29.89 2.79
N GLY A 158 29.86 28.73 3.29
CA GLY A 158 29.11 27.49 3.22
C GLY A 158 28.16 27.35 4.39
N THR A 159 27.19 26.43 4.28
CA THR A 159 26.31 26.08 5.35
C THR A 159 26.87 24.88 6.11
N ILE A 160 26.89 24.98 7.44
CA ILE A 160 27.24 23.86 8.33
C ILE A 160 25.96 23.18 8.78
N SER A 161 25.82 21.91 8.44
CA SER A 161 24.65 21.09 8.81
C SER A 161 25.09 19.74 9.34
N ALA A 162 24.22 19.10 10.12
CA ALA A 162 24.40 17.70 10.43
C ALA A 162 24.42 16.88 9.13
N LYS A 163 25.39 15.98 9.01
CA LYS A 163 25.28 14.92 8.01
C LYS A 163 24.42 13.82 8.62
N VAL A 164 23.31 13.54 7.99
CA VAL A 164 22.33 12.56 8.48
C VAL A 164 22.12 11.47 7.43
N GLU A 165 21.88 10.29 7.92
CA GLU A 165 21.31 9.19 7.16
C GLU A 165 19.85 9.07 7.59
N ASP A 166 18.94 9.18 6.62
CA ASP A 166 17.53 8.95 6.86
C ASP A 166 17.33 7.43 6.90
N SER A 167 16.93 6.94 8.05
CA SER A 167 16.68 5.52 8.30
C SER A 167 15.20 5.25 8.58
N THR A 168 14.31 6.19 8.24
CA THR A 168 12.87 5.98 8.37
C THR A 168 12.47 4.74 7.57
N PRO A 169 11.96 3.68 8.22
CA PRO A 169 11.57 2.47 7.53
C PRO A 169 10.32 2.70 6.69
N THR A 170 10.10 1.84 5.73
CA THR A 170 8.87 1.80 4.96
C THR A 170 8.08 0.55 5.29
N VAL A 171 6.76 0.61 5.14
CA VAL A 171 5.86 -0.55 5.21
C VAL A 171 4.89 -0.50 4.04
N SER A 172 4.61 -1.67 3.46
CA SER A 172 3.68 -1.81 2.35
C SER A 172 2.96 -3.15 2.42
N LYS A 173 1.81 -3.21 1.76
CA LYS A 173 0.97 -4.39 1.62
C LYS A 173 0.65 -4.62 0.15
N LYS A 174 0.61 -5.87 -0.26
CA LYS A 174 0.12 -6.30 -1.57
C LYS A 174 -0.81 -7.51 -1.45
N ILE A 175 -1.58 -7.75 -2.50
CA ILE A 175 -2.42 -8.92 -2.67
C ILE A 175 -1.68 -9.92 -3.57
N GLU A 176 -1.60 -11.16 -3.12
CA GLU A 176 -0.99 -12.23 -3.93
C GLU A 176 -2.01 -12.79 -4.94
N ASN A 177 -1.55 -13.09 -6.15
CA ASN A 177 -2.38 -13.68 -7.22
C ASN A 177 -3.65 -12.86 -7.53
N SER A 178 -3.54 -11.55 -7.48
CA SER A 178 -4.62 -10.63 -7.81
C SER A 178 -5.02 -10.74 -9.30
N ASP A 179 -6.29 -10.51 -9.59
CA ASP A 179 -6.84 -10.42 -10.95
C ASP A 179 -6.89 -8.97 -11.49
N ILE A 180 -6.43 -7.99 -10.72
CA ILE A 180 -6.35 -6.58 -11.12
C ILE A 180 -4.90 -6.07 -11.04
N ASP A 181 -4.38 -5.84 -9.82
CA ASP A 181 -3.03 -5.36 -9.53
C ASP A 181 -2.64 -5.69 -8.08
N ASP A 182 -1.43 -5.32 -7.65
CA ASP A 182 -0.93 -5.61 -6.31
C ASP A 182 -1.78 -5.00 -5.18
N SER A 183 -2.60 -3.99 -5.47
CA SER A 183 -3.40 -3.25 -4.49
C SER A 183 -4.91 -3.51 -4.60
N ASN A 184 -5.38 -4.13 -5.67
CA ASN A 184 -6.79 -4.35 -5.94
C ASN A 184 -7.03 -5.75 -6.47
N THR A 185 -8.07 -6.43 -5.98
CA THR A 185 -8.49 -7.75 -6.50
C THR A 185 -9.99 -7.91 -6.39
N THR A 186 -10.52 -8.92 -7.08
CA THR A 186 -11.91 -9.37 -6.88
C THR A 186 -11.94 -10.73 -6.18
N ALA A 187 -12.93 -10.94 -5.32
CA ALA A 187 -13.10 -12.22 -4.64
C ALA A 187 -14.57 -12.50 -4.33
N ALA A 188 -14.96 -13.75 -4.34
CA ALA A 188 -16.30 -14.17 -3.95
C ALA A 188 -16.41 -14.27 -2.42
N ILE A 189 -17.61 -14.08 -1.88
CA ILE A 189 -17.88 -14.37 -0.48
C ILE A 189 -17.58 -15.87 -0.21
N GLY A 190 -16.87 -16.12 0.90
CA GLY A 190 -16.37 -17.45 1.27
C GLY A 190 -14.99 -17.78 0.71
N SER A 191 -14.44 -16.96 -0.20
CA SER A 191 -13.10 -17.18 -0.76
C SER A 191 -12.01 -16.57 0.12
N ASP A 192 -10.86 -17.21 0.10
CA ASP A 192 -9.64 -16.74 0.74
C ASP A 192 -8.87 -15.79 -0.15
N VAL A 193 -8.34 -14.71 0.44
CA VAL A 193 -7.43 -13.75 -0.18
C VAL A 193 -6.12 -13.76 0.60
N THR A 194 -5.00 -13.88 -0.10
CA THR A 194 -3.67 -13.89 0.49
C THR A 194 -3.02 -12.52 0.37
N PHE A 195 -2.52 -12.01 1.49
CA PHE A 195 -1.84 -10.72 1.58
C PHE A 195 -0.39 -10.92 1.99
N THR A 196 0.49 -10.06 1.47
CA THR A 196 1.89 -9.99 1.92
C THR A 196 2.20 -8.58 2.39
N LEU A 197 2.62 -8.47 3.65
CA LEU A 197 3.19 -7.26 4.23
C LEU A 197 4.69 -7.27 3.98
N THR A 198 5.25 -6.14 3.59
CA THR A 198 6.68 -5.94 3.42
C THR A 198 7.09 -4.69 4.19
N ALA A 199 8.04 -4.83 5.12
CA ALA A 199 8.54 -3.71 5.87
C ALA A 199 10.06 -3.71 5.96
N ASP A 200 10.67 -2.52 6.07
CA ASP A 200 12.09 -2.41 6.35
C ASP A 200 12.39 -2.88 7.76
N LYS A 201 13.53 -3.52 7.97
CA LYS A 201 14.05 -3.75 9.32
C LYS A 201 14.38 -2.43 9.98
N VAL A 202 14.43 -2.42 11.31
CA VAL A 202 14.91 -1.30 12.12
C VAL A 202 16.05 -1.74 13.02
N GLY A 203 16.93 -0.79 13.36
CA GLY A 203 18.07 -1.08 14.21
C GLY A 203 19.18 -1.88 13.51
N SER A 204 20.14 -2.31 14.31
CA SER A 204 21.32 -3.08 13.88
C SER A 204 21.72 -4.10 14.96
N SER A 205 22.71 -4.95 14.67
CA SER A 205 23.25 -5.89 15.66
C SER A 205 23.82 -5.21 16.91
N THR A 206 24.16 -3.92 16.84
CA THR A 206 24.68 -3.11 17.95
C THR A 206 23.65 -2.15 18.54
N GLU A 207 22.73 -1.64 17.73
CA GLU A 207 21.63 -0.73 18.13
C GLU A 207 20.29 -1.46 17.91
N LYS A 208 19.93 -2.29 18.86
CA LYS A 208 18.82 -3.23 18.71
C LYS A 208 17.48 -2.55 18.87
N ALA A 209 16.52 -2.94 18.03
CA ALA A 209 15.12 -2.58 18.21
C ALA A 209 14.58 -3.18 19.52
N LYS A 210 13.74 -2.45 20.23
CA LYS A 210 13.04 -2.95 21.43
C LYS A 210 11.65 -3.46 21.09
N MET A 211 11.03 -2.89 20.08
CA MET A 211 9.71 -3.23 19.55
C MET A 211 9.76 -3.26 18.02
N TYR A 212 9.07 -4.21 17.43
CA TYR A 212 8.78 -4.27 16.00
C TYR A 212 7.46 -5.02 15.83
N LYS A 213 6.43 -4.31 15.42
CA LYS A 213 5.08 -4.82 15.30
C LYS A 213 4.43 -4.32 14.01
N LEU A 214 3.88 -5.23 13.24
CA LEU A 214 3.02 -4.93 12.10
C LEU A 214 1.56 -5.03 12.57
N THR A 215 0.80 -3.96 12.38
CA THR A 215 -0.62 -3.90 12.67
C THR A 215 -1.40 -3.88 11.38
N ASP A 216 -2.25 -4.87 11.19
CA ASP A 216 -3.11 -5.06 10.03
C ASP A 216 -4.55 -4.73 10.41
N THR A 217 -5.20 -3.83 9.67
CA THR A 217 -6.57 -3.40 9.95
C THR A 217 -7.47 -3.69 8.75
N MET A 218 -8.39 -4.62 8.92
CA MET A 218 -9.35 -5.08 7.92
C MET A 218 -10.71 -4.40 8.09
N SER A 219 -11.42 -4.17 6.98
CA SER A 219 -12.85 -3.83 7.04
C SER A 219 -13.71 -5.02 7.46
N ALA A 220 -14.95 -4.77 7.88
CA ALA A 220 -15.86 -5.80 8.39
C ALA A 220 -16.11 -6.95 7.40
N GLY A 221 -15.95 -6.72 6.09
CA GLY A 221 -16.11 -7.73 5.04
C GLY A 221 -14.99 -8.76 4.93
N LEU A 222 -13.90 -8.59 5.69
CA LEU A 222 -12.78 -9.52 5.72
C LEU A 222 -12.65 -10.13 7.11
N THR A 223 -12.32 -11.41 7.18
CA THR A 223 -12.06 -12.13 8.44
C THR A 223 -10.66 -12.73 8.37
N TYR A 224 -9.79 -12.34 9.30
CA TYR A 224 -8.48 -12.97 9.45
C TYR A 224 -8.61 -14.48 9.64
N LYS A 225 -7.75 -15.25 8.96
CA LYS A 225 -7.75 -16.70 9.04
C LYS A 225 -6.48 -17.23 9.70
N GLU A 226 -5.31 -16.95 9.13
CA GLU A 226 -4.03 -17.45 9.62
C GLU A 226 -2.84 -16.69 9.02
N VAL A 227 -1.72 -16.63 9.74
CA VAL A 227 -0.41 -16.31 9.16
C VAL A 227 0.15 -17.56 8.52
N LYS A 228 0.54 -17.47 7.26
CA LYS A 228 1.19 -18.56 6.52
C LYS A 228 2.68 -18.61 6.78
N GLU A 229 3.32 -17.45 6.81
CA GLU A 229 4.77 -17.37 6.92
C GLU A 229 5.22 -15.98 7.38
N VAL A 230 6.23 -15.95 8.25
CA VAL A 230 6.99 -14.75 8.60
C VAL A 230 8.44 -14.97 8.19
N LYS A 231 9.01 -14.04 7.42
CA LYS A 231 10.39 -14.10 6.95
C LYS A 231 11.14 -12.82 7.25
N VAL A 232 12.44 -12.96 7.46
CA VAL A 232 13.40 -11.87 7.43
C VAL A 232 14.41 -12.16 6.30
N GLY A 233 14.37 -11.36 5.25
CA GLY A 233 15.01 -11.72 3.99
C GLY A 233 14.46 -13.03 3.44
N THR A 234 15.33 -14.04 3.35
CA THR A 234 14.95 -15.41 2.90
C THR A 234 14.77 -16.39 4.06
N THR A 235 15.05 -15.97 5.31
CA THR A 235 15.02 -16.82 6.48
C THR A 235 13.63 -16.83 7.10
N VAL A 236 13.03 -18.01 7.25
CA VAL A 236 11.75 -18.19 7.95
C VAL A 236 11.97 -17.99 9.45
N VAL A 237 11.13 -17.16 10.07
CA VAL A 237 11.14 -16.90 11.51
C VAL A 237 10.31 -17.96 12.22
N SER A 238 10.86 -18.49 13.31
CA SER A 238 10.15 -19.47 14.12
C SER A 238 8.89 -18.87 14.76
N ALA A 239 7.81 -19.62 14.87
CA ALA A 239 6.59 -19.20 15.55
C ALA A 239 6.80 -18.86 17.04
N ALA A 240 7.93 -19.26 17.64
CA ALA A 240 8.32 -18.88 19.00
C ALA A 240 8.91 -17.46 19.09
N ASP A 241 9.29 -16.88 17.95
CA ASP A 241 10.00 -15.60 17.86
C ASP A 241 9.07 -14.42 17.50
N TYR A 242 7.77 -14.67 17.34
CA TYR A 242 6.74 -13.64 17.18
C TYR A 242 5.40 -14.09 17.77
N THR A 243 4.51 -13.14 18.00
CA THR A 243 3.13 -13.40 18.44
C THR A 243 2.15 -12.84 17.41
N VAL A 244 1.01 -13.50 17.27
CA VAL A 244 -0.12 -13.00 16.47
C VAL A 244 -1.29 -12.79 17.41
N THR A 245 -1.77 -11.55 17.50
CA THR A 245 -2.89 -11.18 18.37
C THR A 245 -4.00 -10.57 17.51
N GLN A 246 -5.18 -11.18 17.52
CA GLN A 246 -6.36 -10.62 16.86
C GLN A 246 -7.23 -9.88 17.87
N ASN A 247 -7.59 -8.65 17.56
CA ASN A 247 -8.52 -7.84 18.33
C ASN A 247 -9.56 -7.22 17.38
N GLY A 248 -10.71 -7.88 17.24
CA GLY A 248 -11.73 -7.50 16.27
C GLY A 248 -11.22 -7.59 14.83
N GLN A 249 -11.20 -6.46 14.14
CA GLN A 249 -10.73 -6.32 12.76
C GLN A 249 -9.22 -6.02 12.64
N THR A 250 -8.53 -5.93 13.78
CA THR A 250 -7.10 -5.66 13.82
C THR A 250 -6.34 -6.94 14.14
N VAL A 251 -5.22 -7.17 13.45
CA VAL A 251 -4.30 -8.27 13.69
C VAL A 251 -2.90 -7.70 13.87
N ASP A 252 -2.34 -7.89 15.06
CA ASP A 252 -0.97 -7.52 15.39
C ASP A 252 -0.04 -8.72 15.21
N ILE A 253 1.05 -8.52 14.48
CA ILE A 253 2.17 -9.47 14.36
C ILE A 253 3.38 -8.81 15.00
N GLU A 254 3.73 -9.21 16.23
CA GLU A 254 4.78 -8.60 17.02
C GLU A 254 5.93 -9.55 17.24
N PHE A 255 7.16 -9.10 16.95
CA PHE A 255 8.37 -9.87 17.17
C PHE A 255 8.71 -9.94 18.65
N ALA A 256 9.10 -11.12 19.12
CA ALA A 256 9.48 -11.34 20.53
C ALA A 256 10.70 -10.49 20.91
N SER A 257 10.66 -9.89 22.10
CA SER A 257 11.77 -9.08 22.60
C SER A 257 13.08 -9.89 22.71
N SER A 258 13.00 -11.20 22.99
CA SER A 258 14.16 -12.10 22.98
C SER A 258 14.81 -12.22 21.61
N TYR A 259 13.98 -12.27 20.54
CA TYR A 259 14.47 -12.34 19.17
C TYR A 259 15.11 -11.00 18.73
N LEU A 260 14.49 -9.88 19.05
CA LEU A 260 15.02 -8.54 18.75
C LEU A 260 16.28 -8.21 19.58
N SER A 261 16.41 -8.71 20.82
CA SER A 261 17.60 -8.50 21.66
C SER A 261 18.80 -9.32 21.22
N ASN A 262 18.61 -10.36 20.40
CA ASN A 262 19.69 -11.18 19.87
C ASN A 262 20.28 -10.52 18.61
N GLY A 263 21.47 -9.89 18.75
CA GLY A 263 22.18 -9.24 17.62
C GLY A 263 22.60 -10.19 16.49
N ASP A 264 22.64 -11.50 16.75
CA ASP A 264 22.92 -12.54 15.75
C ASP A 264 21.67 -13.10 15.06
N SER A 265 20.47 -12.64 15.45
CA SER A 265 19.21 -13.06 14.83
C SER A 265 19.20 -12.70 13.33
N ALA A 266 18.40 -13.42 12.54
CA ALA A 266 18.20 -13.12 11.13
C ALA A 266 17.67 -11.68 10.92
N PHE A 267 16.97 -11.11 11.92
CA PHE A 267 16.42 -9.77 11.87
C PHE A 267 17.46 -8.70 11.47
N TYR A 268 18.70 -8.81 11.96
CA TYR A 268 19.75 -7.83 11.65
C TYR A 268 20.63 -8.20 10.45
N LYS A 269 20.38 -9.35 9.82
CA LYS A 269 21.17 -9.85 8.67
C LYS A 269 20.51 -9.60 7.30
N ALA A 270 19.28 -9.07 7.28
CA ALA A 270 18.57 -8.76 6.06
C ALA A 270 17.92 -7.37 6.16
N ASP A 271 17.47 -6.83 5.03
CA ASP A 271 16.92 -5.47 4.97
C ASP A 271 15.40 -5.42 5.07
N LYS A 272 14.72 -6.54 4.79
CA LYS A 272 13.25 -6.60 4.71
C LYS A 272 12.67 -7.72 5.57
N VAL A 273 11.52 -7.41 6.15
CA VAL A 273 10.62 -8.35 6.83
C VAL A 273 9.40 -8.57 5.94
N TYR A 274 8.98 -9.82 5.82
CA TYR A 274 7.80 -10.24 5.06
C TYR A 274 6.87 -11.04 5.95
N VAL A 275 5.58 -10.70 5.90
CA VAL A 275 4.52 -11.50 6.55
C VAL A 275 3.47 -11.84 5.50
N THR A 276 3.28 -13.13 5.25
CA THR A 276 2.22 -13.63 4.39
C THR A 276 1.11 -14.24 5.24
N TYR A 277 -0.11 -13.78 5.04
CA TYR A 277 -1.28 -14.26 5.78
C TYR A 277 -2.52 -14.32 4.89
N VAL A 278 -3.57 -14.97 5.38
CA VAL A 278 -4.83 -15.19 4.67
C VAL A 278 -5.98 -14.56 5.45
N ALA A 279 -6.88 -13.91 4.72
CA ALA A 279 -8.20 -13.53 5.22
C ALA A 279 -9.29 -14.05 4.27
N THR A 280 -10.46 -14.37 4.82
CA THR A 280 -11.63 -14.82 4.06
C THR A 280 -12.61 -13.67 3.86
N VAL A 281 -13.15 -13.52 2.65
CA VAL A 281 -14.26 -12.60 2.38
C VAL A 281 -15.52 -13.16 3.01
N ASN A 282 -16.14 -12.43 3.94
CA ASN A 282 -17.29 -12.89 4.70
C ASN A 282 -18.61 -12.25 4.22
N THR A 283 -19.73 -12.62 4.85
CA THR A 283 -21.08 -12.15 4.48
C THR A 283 -21.34 -10.68 4.82
N ALA A 284 -20.47 -10.01 5.58
CA ALA A 284 -20.55 -8.57 5.84
C ALA A 284 -19.80 -7.73 4.77
N ALA A 285 -19.28 -8.38 3.73
CA ALA A 285 -18.56 -7.70 2.66
C ALA A 285 -19.47 -6.68 1.95
N LEU A 286 -18.89 -5.50 1.70
CA LEU A 286 -19.52 -4.48 0.88
C LEU A 286 -19.58 -4.97 -0.57
N ILE A 287 -20.80 -4.90 -1.14
CA ILE A 287 -21.05 -5.37 -2.50
C ILE A 287 -20.95 -4.21 -3.48
N SER A 288 -20.14 -4.37 -4.51
CA SER A 288 -19.97 -3.43 -5.61
C SER A 288 -20.96 -3.70 -6.74
N ILE A 289 -21.35 -2.64 -7.44
CA ILE A 289 -22.11 -2.69 -8.68
C ILE A 289 -21.41 -1.88 -9.76
N ALA A 290 -21.80 -2.06 -11.01
CA ALA A 290 -21.26 -1.27 -12.11
C ALA A 290 -21.43 0.23 -11.85
N GLY A 291 -20.33 0.99 -11.94
CA GLY A 291 -20.30 2.44 -11.69
C GLY A 291 -20.26 2.84 -10.20
N GLU A 292 -20.37 1.89 -9.25
CA GLU A 292 -20.26 2.16 -7.81
C GLU A 292 -19.44 1.06 -7.11
N LEU A 293 -18.12 1.21 -7.13
CA LEU A 293 -17.22 0.28 -6.45
C LEU A 293 -17.16 0.56 -4.95
N LYS A 294 -17.38 -0.48 -4.14
CA LYS A 294 -17.33 -0.46 -2.68
C LYS A 294 -16.25 -1.43 -2.20
N PRO A 295 -15.05 -0.94 -1.89
CA PRO A 295 -13.96 -1.80 -1.48
C PRO A 295 -14.15 -2.38 -0.08
N ASN A 296 -13.81 -3.63 0.10
CA ASN A 296 -13.47 -4.22 1.38
C ASN A 296 -11.98 -3.96 1.58
N THR A 297 -11.66 -3.02 2.47
CA THR A 297 -10.32 -2.48 2.63
C THR A 297 -9.49 -3.30 3.60
N ASN A 298 -8.17 -3.28 3.39
CA ASN A 298 -7.20 -3.86 4.30
C ASN A 298 -5.94 -2.99 4.34
N HIS A 299 -5.57 -2.50 5.53
CA HIS A 299 -4.54 -1.50 5.76
C HIS A 299 -3.42 -2.07 6.63
N VAL A 300 -2.18 -1.54 6.51
CA VAL A 300 -1.05 -1.93 7.36
C VAL A 300 -0.35 -0.72 7.95
N ASP A 301 0.05 -0.84 9.22
CA ASP A 301 0.94 0.08 9.91
C ASP A 301 2.13 -0.68 10.49
N LEU A 302 3.27 0.01 10.65
CA LEU A 302 4.46 -0.49 11.34
C LEU A 302 4.69 0.34 12.60
N HIS A 303 4.73 -0.32 13.75
CA HIS A 303 5.14 0.23 15.04
C HIS A 303 6.51 -0.32 15.40
N TYR A 304 7.44 0.55 15.77
CA TYR A 304 8.80 0.14 16.06
C TYR A 304 9.50 1.10 17.02
N THR A 305 10.56 0.64 17.68
CA THR A 305 11.47 1.51 18.41
C THR A 305 12.53 2.02 17.48
N ASN A 306 12.64 3.32 17.33
CA ASN A 306 13.64 3.94 16.46
C ASN A 306 15.08 3.87 17.04
N ASN A 307 16.07 4.34 16.27
CA ASN A 307 17.50 4.36 16.64
C ASN A 307 17.81 5.10 17.94
N MET A 308 16.88 5.88 18.45
CA MET A 308 17.05 6.68 19.66
C MET A 308 16.24 6.14 20.84
N ASN A 309 15.75 4.92 20.75
CA ASN A 309 14.85 4.28 21.72
C ASN A 309 13.53 5.03 21.92
N VAL A 310 13.04 5.69 20.90
CA VAL A 310 11.71 6.31 20.86
C VAL A 310 10.80 5.44 20.01
N ASP A 311 9.61 5.14 20.51
CA ASP A 311 8.60 4.41 19.77
C ASP A 311 8.06 5.31 18.65
N SER A 312 7.93 4.76 17.45
CA SER A 312 7.55 5.45 16.23
C SER A 312 6.59 4.61 15.41
N ASP A 313 5.73 5.29 14.65
CA ASP A 313 4.72 4.67 13.81
C ASP A 313 4.89 5.10 12.34
N ILE A 314 4.76 4.16 11.43
CA ILE A 314 4.72 4.40 9.99
C ILE A 314 3.44 3.85 9.43
N THR A 315 2.67 4.71 8.77
CA THR A 315 1.47 4.31 8.06
C THR A 315 1.81 3.81 6.67
N GLY A 316 1.37 2.60 6.37
CA GLY A 316 1.54 1.97 5.06
C GLY A 316 0.38 2.24 4.10
N ASN A 317 0.23 1.38 3.10
CA ASN A 317 -0.84 1.50 2.13
C ASN A 317 -2.06 0.63 2.49
N THR A 318 -3.17 0.93 1.82
CA THR A 318 -4.41 0.16 1.86
C THR A 318 -4.56 -0.59 0.54
N VAL A 319 -5.03 -1.83 0.62
CA VAL A 319 -5.43 -2.65 -0.54
C VAL A 319 -6.93 -2.93 -0.49
N ASN A 320 -7.53 -3.27 -1.64
CA ASN A 320 -8.97 -3.34 -1.83
C ASN A 320 -9.39 -4.68 -2.41
N VAL A 321 -10.42 -5.28 -1.82
CA VAL A 321 -11.07 -6.49 -2.32
C VAL A 321 -12.50 -6.15 -2.71
N TYR A 322 -12.87 -6.41 -3.97
CA TYR A 322 -14.19 -6.15 -4.51
C TYR A 322 -14.98 -7.44 -4.68
N THR A 323 -16.27 -7.37 -4.41
CA THR A 323 -17.23 -8.44 -4.71
C THR A 323 -18.48 -7.85 -5.34
N PHE A 324 -19.13 -8.59 -6.22
CA PHE A 324 -20.18 -8.08 -7.13
C PHE A 324 -21.51 -8.81 -6.99
N THR A 325 -22.50 -8.30 -7.73
CA THR A 325 -23.80 -8.92 -7.91
C THR A 325 -24.08 -9.26 -9.38
N LEU A 326 -24.95 -10.25 -9.60
CA LEU A 326 -25.61 -10.49 -10.88
C LEU A 326 -27.13 -10.43 -10.67
N ASN A 327 -27.78 -9.48 -11.31
CA ASN A 327 -29.22 -9.36 -11.33
C ASN A 327 -29.81 -10.14 -12.53
N VAL A 328 -30.80 -10.97 -12.27
CA VAL A 328 -31.56 -11.70 -13.29
C VAL A 328 -33.01 -11.29 -13.22
N GLY A 329 -33.57 -10.91 -14.38
CA GLY A 329 -34.99 -10.59 -14.52
C GLY A 329 -35.71 -11.64 -15.36
N LYS A 330 -36.86 -12.06 -14.90
CA LYS A 330 -37.76 -12.95 -15.61
C LYS A 330 -39.01 -12.21 -16.09
N VAL A 331 -39.30 -12.32 -17.39
CA VAL A 331 -40.42 -11.61 -18.01
C VAL A 331 -41.21 -12.51 -18.95
N ASP A 332 -42.50 -12.21 -19.12
CA ASP A 332 -43.32 -12.74 -20.19
C ASP A 332 -42.82 -12.30 -21.56
N GLY A 333 -42.61 -13.24 -22.46
CA GLY A 333 -42.01 -12.98 -23.78
C GLY A 333 -42.86 -12.08 -24.69
N ASN A 334 -44.17 -12.05 -24.46
CA ASN A 334 -45.13 -11.24 -25.25
C ASN A 334 -45.36 -9.87 -24.61
N THR A 335 -45.74 -9.83 -23.35
CA THR A 335 -46.19 -8.61 -22.64
C THR A 335 -45.06 -7.85 -21.96
N LYS A 336 -43.91 -8.49 -21.71
CA LYS A 336 -42.79 -8.00 -20.91
C LYS A 336 -43.12 -7.80 -19.43
N ALA A 337 -44.22 -8.29 -18.96
CA ALA A 337 -44.60 -8.28 -17.55
C ALA A 337 -43.63 -9.16 -16.73
N PRO A 338 -43.26 -8.76 -15.48
CA PRO A 338 -42.43 -9.57 -14.62
C PRO A 338 -43.11 -10.90 -14.24
N LEU A 339 -42.30 -11.95 -14.07
CA LEU A 339 -42.78 -13.30 -13.73
C LEU A 339 -42.11 -13.81 -12.45
N ALA A 340 -42.90 -14.06 -11.42
CA ALA A 340 -42.49 -14.72 -10.17
C ALA A 340 -42.39 -16.24 -10.35
N GLY A 341 -41.61 -16.92 -9.50
CA GLY A 341 -41.55 -18.37 -9.40
C GLY A 341 -40.63 -19.07 -10.38
N ALA A 342 -39.89 -18.32 -11.22
CA ALA A 342 -38.80 -18.90 -12.01
C ALA A 342 -37.59 -19.19 -11.14
N THR A 343 -37.04 -20.39 -11.23
CA THR A 343 -35.83 -20.77 -10.50
C THR A 343 -34.62 -20.80 -11.43
N PHE A 344 -33.60 -20.06 -11.06
CA PHE A 344 -32.32 -19.96 -11.80
C PHE A 344 -31.19 -20.63 -11.01
N LYS A 345 -30.34 -21.35 -11.72
CA LYS A 345 -29.09 -21.90 -11.22
C LYS A 345 -27.93 -21.11 -11.82
N LEU A 346 -27.07 -20.57 -10.96
CA LEU A 346 -25.80 -19.90 -11.32
C LEU A 346 -24.64 -20.87 -11.08
N THR A 347 -23.80 -21.09 -12.08
CA THR A 347 -22.59 -21.89 -12.00
C THR A 347 -21.40 -21.10 -12.60
N SER A 348 -20.19 -21.58 -12.35
CA SER A 348 -18.95 -21.11 -13.01
C SER A 348 -18.06 -22.30 -13.39
N ASP A 349 -16.95 -22.07 -14.06
CA ASP A 349 -15.98 -23.13 -14.38
C ASP A 349 -15.35 -23.75 -13.13
N THR A 350 -15.28 -23.01 -12.02
CA THR A 350 -14.72 -23.46 -10.74
C THR A 350 -15.78 -23.94 -9.74
N ASP A 351 -17.04 -23.52 -9.90
CA ASP A 351 -18.19 -23.97 -9.10
C ASP A 351 -19.29 -24.53 -10.01
N THR A 352 -19.23 -25.82 -10.29
CA THR A 352 -20.24 -26.53 -11.06
C THR A 352 -21.46 -26.95 -10.25
N THR A 353 -21.37 -26.95 -8.91
CA THR A 353 -22.51 -27.19 -8.02
C THR A 353 -23.48 -26.02 -8.09
N GLY A 354 -22.97 -24.82 -7.99
CA GLY A 354 -23.70 -23.57 -8.19
C GLY A 354 -24.70 -23.23 -7.09
N THR A 355 -25.26 -22.04 -7.21
CA THR A 355 -26.30 -21.49 -6.32
C THR A 355 -27.63 -21.41 -7.05
N THR A 356 -28.71 -21.78 -6.38
CA THR A 356 -30.07 -21.75 -6.93
C THR A 356 -30.93 -20.73 -6.20
N LEU A 357 -31.61 -19.83 -6.94
CA LEU A 357 -32.49 -18.80 -6.41
C LEU A 357 -33.76 -18.68 -7.27
N THR A 358 -34.86 -18.25 -6.64
CA THR A 358 -36.16 -18.14 -7.30
C THR A 358 -36.63 -16.69 -7.36
N THR A 359 -37.20 -16.26 -8.50
CA THR A 359 -37.67 -14.88 -8.71
C THR A 359 -38.87 -14.56 -7.81
N GLY A 360 -38.81 -13.35 -7.21
CA GLY A 360 -39.93 -12.80 -6.42
C GLY A 360 -41.04 -12.23 -7.30
N GLU A 361 -42.03 -11.56 -6.66
CA GLU A 361 -43.19 -10.96 -7.33
C GLU A 361 -42.79 -9.90 -8.38
N ASP A 362 -41.67 -9.24 -8.19
CA ASP A 362 -41.07 -8.28 -9.14
C ASP A 362 -40.39 -8.94 -10.34
N GLY A 363 -40.46 -10.28 -10.43
CA GLY A 363 -39.78 -11.06 -11.46
C GLY A 363 -38.27 -11.03 -11.41
N SER A 364 -37.68 -10.65 -10.26
CA SER A 364 -36.21 -10.48 -10.15
C SER A 364 -35.62 -11.43 -9.12
N VAL A 365 -34.34 -11.77 -9.35
CA VAL A 365 -33.47 -12.44 -8.37
C VAL A 365 -32.05 -11.87 -8.48
N THR A 366 -31.34 -11.78 -7.35
CA THR A 366 -29.98 -11.23 -7.29
C THR A 366 -29.03 -12.24 -6.66
N PHE A 367 -28.05 -12.67 -7.42
CA PHE A 367 -26.89 -13.41 -6.90
C PHE A 367 -25.87 -12.41 -6.40
N THR A 368 -25.39 -12.57 -5.17
CA THR A 368 -24.47 -11.64 -4.50
C THR A 368 -23.19 -12.32 -4.10
N GLY A 369 -22.14 -11.52 -3.87
CA GLY A 369 -20.87 -12.04 -3.39
C GLY A 369 -20.04 -12.75 -4.47
N LEU A 370 -20.12 -12.28 -5.71
CA LEU A 370 -19.44 -12.86 -6.86
C LEU A 370 -18.13 -12.14 -7.11
N LYS A 371 -17.11 -12.86 -7.55
CA LYS A 371 -15.87 -12.26 -8.10
C LYS A 371 -16.05 -11.91 -9.59
N ALA A 372 -15.14 -11.15 -10.17
CA ALA A 372 -15.09 -11.00 -11.63
C ALA A 372 -14.80 -12.34 -12.30
N GLY A 373 -15.42 -12.60 -13.44
CA GLY A 373 -15.27 -13.85 -14.17
C GLY A 373 -16.48 -14.23 -15.00
N THR A 374 -16.43 -15.43 -15.60
CA THR A 374 -17.49 -15.99 -16.41
C THR A 374 -18.40 -16.89 -15.58
N TYR A 375 -19.69 -16.71 -15.77
CA TYR A 375 -20.76 -17.45 -15.11
C TYR A 375 -21.76 -17.97 -16.12
N TYR A 376 -22.47 -19.00 -15.71
CA TYR A 376 -23.52 -19.61 -16.51
C TYR A 376 -24.82 -19.63 -15.72
N VAL A 377 -25.87 -19.04 -16.32
CA VAL A 377 -27.20 -18.99 -15.74
C VAL A 377 -28.13 -19.92 -16.52
N GLU A 378 -28.79 -20.83 -15.85
CA GLU A 378 -29.77 -21.75 -16.42
C GLU A 378 -31.10 -21.64 -15.64
N GLU A 379 -32.21 -21.61 -16.33
CA GLU A 379 -33.52 -21.76 -15.70
C GLU A 379 -33.75 -23.24 -15.42
N THR A 380 -34.02 -23.59 -14.18
CA THR A 380 -34.29 -24.97 -13.75
C THR A 380 -35.77 -25.24 -13.48
N VAL A 381 -36.55 -24.18 -13.18
CA VAL A 381 -37.99 -24.25 -13.01
C VAL A 381 -38.62 -23.01 -13.67
N ALA A 382 -39.57 -23.20 -14.57
CA ALA A 382 -40.33 -22.11 -15.17
C ALA A 382 -41.45 -21.62 -14.23
N PRO A 383 -41.93 -20.37 -14.40
CA PRO A 383 -43.18 -19.90 -13.75
C PRO A 383 -44.36 -20.76 -14.13
N GLU A 384 -45.37 -20.83 -13.23
CA GLU A 384 -46.61 -21.56 -13.50
C GLU A 384 -47.29 -21.05 -14.78
N GLY A 385 -47.65 -21.96 -15.69
CA GLY A 385 -48.28 -21.64 -16.97
C GLY A 385 -47.32 -21.24 -18.09
N TYR A 386 -46.03 -21.33 -17.89
CA TYR A 386 -44.99 -20.98 -18.89
C TYR A 386 -44.12 -22.15 -19.31
N ASN A 387 -43.56 -22.08 -20.50
CA ASN A 387 -42.56 -23.03 -20.97
C ASN A 387 -41.18 -22.63 -20.43
N ILE A 388 -40.40 -23.62 -19.96
CA ILE A 388 -39.01 -23.37 -19.49
C ILE A 388 -38.13 -22.89 -20.64
N ASN A 389 -37.28 -21.93 -20.35
CA ASN A 389 -36.22 -21.51 -21.26
C ASN A 389 -34.96 -22.35 -21.03
N SER A 390 -34.75 -23.35 -21.88
CA SER A 390 -33.62 -24.28 -21.77
C SER A 390 -32.27 -23.70 -22.19
N LYS A 391 -32.21 -22.40 -22.54
CA LYS A 391 -30.94 -21.75 -22.89
C LYS A 391 -30.07 -21.58 -21.68
N LYS A 392 -28.80 -21.99 -21.80
CA LYS A 392 -27.74 -21.64 -20.88
C LYS A 392 -27.14 -20.31 -21.28
N PHE A 393 -27.22 -19.32 -20.39
CA PHE A 393 -26.72 -17.96 -20.64
C PHE A 393 -25.31 -17.83 -20.09
N GLU A 394 -24.36 -17.48 -20.95
CA GLU A 394 -22.99 -17.15 -20.56
C GLU A 394 -22.92 -15.65 -20.22
N ILE A 395 -22.46 -15.33 -19.01
CA ILE A 395 -22.41 -13.99 -18.45
C ILE A 395 -21.00 -13.71 -17.97
N THR A 396 -20.46 -12.56 -18.31
CA THR A 396 -19.17 -12.10 -17.80
C THR A 396 -19.37 -10.90 -16.89
N ILE A 397 -18.82 -10.96 -15.67
CA ILE A 397 -18.69 -9.85 -14.74
C ILE A 397 -17.26 -9.35 -14.83
N SER A 398 -17.07 -8.08 -15.22
CA SER A 398 -15.74 -7.48 -15.28
C SER A 398 -15.23 -7.09 -13.91
N THR A 399 -13.93 -6.76 -13.79
CA THR A 399 -13.30 -6.23 -12.55
C THR A 399 -13.85 -4.87 -12.11
N GLN A 400 -14.66 -4.21 -12.95
CA GLN A 400 -15.40 -2.98 -12.64
C GLN A 400 -16.90 -3.24 -12.34
N GLY A 401 -17.29 -4.51 -12.22
CA GLY A 401 -18.66 -4.92 -11.96
C GLY A 401 -19.63 -4.79 -13.15
N ASN A 402 -19.13 -4.49 -14.37
CA ASN A 402 -19.97 -4.47 -15.55
C ASN A 402 -20.34 -5.90 -15.93
N VAL A 403 -21.63 -6.10 -16.19
CA VAL A 403 -22.19 -7.39 -16.62
C VAL A 403 -22.40 -7.35 -18.12
N THR A 404 -21.87 -8.35 -18.83
CA THR A 404 -22.02 -8.52 -20.29
C THR A 404 -22.41 -9.96 -20.63
N GLY A 405 -23.00 -10.18 -21.78
CA GLY A 405 -23.44 -11.48 -22.25
C GLY A 405 -24.73 -11.37 -23.07
N ASP A 406 -25.21 -12.51 -23.58
CA ASP A 406 -26.47 -12.58 -24.29
C ASP A 406 -27.65 -12.20 -23.40
N ASN A 407 -28.56 -11.40 -23.92
CA ASN A 407 -29.75 -10.92 -23.20
C ASN A 407 -29.46 -10.05 -21.97
N VAL A 408 -28.23 -9.52 -21.85
CA VAL A 408 -27.88 -8.53 -20.83
C VAL A 408 -28.24 -7.14 -21.31
N LYS A 409 -28.99 -6.42 -20.49
CA LYS A 409 -29.33 -5.01 -20.67
C LYS A 409 -29.20 -4.28 -19.34
N ASP A 410 -28.53 -3.13 -19.35
CA ASP A 410 -28.33 -2.29 -18.16
C ASP A 410 -27.75 -3.09 -16.96
N ASN A 411 -26.71 -3.92 -17.22
CA ASN A 411 -26.08 -4.83 -16.25
C ASN A 411 -27.04 -5.88 -15.61
N LYS A 412 -28.14 -6.19 -16.26
CA LYS A 412 -29.12 -7.19 -15.84
C LYS A 412 -29.34 -8.22 -16.94
N LEU A 413 -29.26 -9.51 -16.62
CA LEU A 413 -29.72 -10.58 -17.52
C LEU A 413 -31.25 -10.58 -17.55
N VAL A 414 -31.86 -10.55 -18.76
CA VAL A 414 -33.32 -10.64 -18.93
C VAL A 414 -33.67 -11.92 -19.66
N VAL A 415 -34.39 -12.81 -18.98
CA VAL A 415 -34.83 -14.10 -19.50
C VAL A 415 -36.35 -14.04 -19.74
N SER A 416 -36.76 -14.38 -20.97
CA SER A 416 -38.18 -14.36 -21.37
C SER A 416 -38.71 -15.76 -21.52
N ASP A 417 -39.92 -16.02 -20.97
CA ASP A 417 -40.70 -17.23 -21.22
C ASP A 417 -41.97 -16.91 -21.99
N PHE A 418 -42.49 -17.90 -22.68
CA PHE A 418 -43.75 -17.82 -23.38
C PHE A 418 -44.78 -18.73 -22.72
N PRO A 419 -46.04 -18.28 -22.62
CA PRO A 419 -47.11 -19.08 -22.06
C PRO A 419 -47.21 -20.46 -22.71
N LEU A 420 -47.64 -21.46 -21.96
CA LEU A 420 -47.94 -22.78 -22.48
C LEU A 420 -49.04 -22.64 -23.53
N SER A 421 -48.75 -22.95 -24.79
CA SER A 421 -49.77 -23.05 -25.82
C SER A 421 -50.44 -24.41 -25.72
N VAL A 422 -51.67 -24.48 -25.17
CA VAL A 422 -52.49 -25.66 -25.33
C VAL A 422 -52.86 -25.72 -26.83
N PRO A 423 -52.57 -26.83 -27.53
CA PRO A 423 -53.06 -26.98 -28.88
C PRO A 423 -54.56 -26.83 -28.84
N GLN A 424 -55.13 -25.86 -29.62
CA GLN A 424 -56.58 -25.80 -29.82
C GLN A 424 -57.00 -27.04 -30.58
N THR A 425 -57.31 -28.15 -29.82
CA THR A 425 -57.85 -29.37 -30.42
C THR A 425 -59.27 -29.17 -30.97
N GLY A 426 -59.84 -27.95 -30.85
CA GLY A 426 -61.14 -27.52 -31.39
C GLY A 426 -61.05 -26.65 -32.63
N GLY A 427 -60.05 -26.81 -33.49
CA GLY A 427 -59.94 -26.06 -34.73
C GLY A 427 -61.08 -26.36 -35.70
N ALA A 428 -61.18 -25.56 -36.81
CA ALA A 428 -62.22 -25.62 -37.83
C ALA A 428 -62.58 -27.04 -38.33
N GLY A 429 -61.69 -28.03 -38.14
CA GLY A 429 -61.92 -29.42 -38.45
C GLY A 429 -62.99 -30.09 -37.54
N THR A 430 -62.98 -29.88 -36.23
CA THR A 430 -63.98 -30.47 -35.30
C THR A 430 -65.35 -29.87 -35.55
N VAL A 431 -65.45 -28.58 -35.84
CA VAL A 431 -66.70 -27.93 -36.20
C VAL A 431 -67.23 -28.48 -37.52
N MET A 432 -66.39 -28.66 -38.57
CA MET A 432 -66.75 -29.26 -39.83
C MET A 432 -67.19 -30.72 -39.69
N PHE A 433 -66.47 -31.54 -38.90
CA PHE A 433 -66.88 -32.93 -38.66
C PHE A 433 -68.17 -33.04 -37.81
N THR A 434 -68.45 -32.15 -36.89
CA THR A 434 -69.67 -32.08 -36.09
C THR A 434 -70.81 -31.67 -37.01
N ILE A 435 -70.67 -30.62 -37.83
CA ILE A 435 -71.75 -30.20 -38.77
C ILE A 435 -71.97 -31.27 -39.83
N GLY A 436 -70.90 -31.86 -40.41
CA GLY A 436 -71.02 -32.96 -41.38
C GLY A 436 -71.69 -34.21 -40.79
N GLY A 437 -71.38 -34.57 -39.53
CA GLY A 437 -72.02 -35.67 -38.80
C GLY A 437 -73.49 -35.46 -38.55
N ILE A 438 -73.89 -34.24 -38.13
CA ILE A 438 -75.31 -33.88 -37.93
C ILE A 438 -76.03 -33.87 -39.28
N ALA A 439 -75.44 -33.38 -40.37
CA ALA A 439 -76.07 -33.44 -41.68
C ALA A 439 -76.28 -34.88 -42.19
N LEU A 440 -75.27 -35.76 -42.01
CA LEU A 440 -75.44 -37.19 -42.32
C LEU A 440 -76.50 -37.89 -41.54
N ILE A 441 -76.66 -37.62 -40.25
CA ILE A 441 -77.76 -38.18 -39.39
C ILE A 441 -79.05 -37.63 -39.87
N ALA A 442 -79.23 -36.36 -40.20
CA ALA A 442 -80.42 -35.78 -40.74
C ALA A 442 -80.81 -36.42 -42.09
N CYS A 443 -79.85 -36.58 -43.00
CA CYS A 443 -80.09 -37.25 -44.28
C CYS A 443 -80.49 -38.71 -44.09
N ALA A 444 -79.85 -39.44 -43.22
CA ALA A 444 -80.25 -40.82 -42.89
C ALA A 444 -81.65 -40.90 -42.29
N GLY A 445 -82.04 -39.96 -41.39
CA GLY A 445 -83.35 -39.81 -40.85
C GLY A 445 -84.45 -39.58 -41.91
N VAL A 446 -84.15 -38.66 -42.85
CA VAL A 446 -85.07 -38.38 -43.98
C VAL A 446 -85.20 -39.59 -44.89
N LEU A 447 -84.12 -40.25 -45.25
CA LEU A 447 -84.08 -41.47 -46.03
C LEU A 447 -84.91 -42.59 -45.33
N PHE A 448 -84.69 -42.76 -44.04
CA PHE A 448 -85.49 -43.74 -43.26
C PHE A 448 -86.93 -43.40 -43.26
N PHE A 449 -87.33 -42.17 -43.10
CA PHE A 449 -88.70 -41.70 -43.17
C PHE A 449 -89.36 -41.89 -44.54
N VAL A 450 -88.62 -41.62 -45.62
CA VAL A 450 -89.06 -41.83 -47.03
C VAL A 450 -89.27 -43.35 -47.30
N VAL A 451 -88.33 -44.21 -46.84
CA VAL A 451 -88.40 -45.64 -46.99
C VAL A 451 -89.58 -46.19 -46.17
N MET A 452 -89.83 -45.72 -44.95
CA MET A 452 -90.99 -46.13 -44.14
C MET A 452 -92.28 -45.68 -44.73
N ARG A 453 -92.36 -44.47 -45.35
CA ARG A 453 -93.60 -44.02 -46.06
C ARG A 453 -93.88 -44.87 -47.29
N LYS A 454 -92.89 -45.24 -48.10
CA LYS A 454 -93.08 -46.12 -49.26
C LYS A 454 -93.59 -47.51 -48.86
N LYS A 455 -93.18 -48.02 -47.70
CA LYS A 455 -93.71 -49.31 -47.17
C LYS A 455 -95.16 -49.23 -46.73
N LYS A 456 -95.76 -48.08 -46.38
CA LYS A 456 -97.19 -47.89 -45.99
C LYS A 456 -98.09 -47.69 -47.16
N THR A 457 -97.65 -47.41 -48.36
CA THR A 457 -98.43 -47.20 -49.60
C THR A 457 -98.44 -48.41 -50.53
N SER A 458 -97.88 -49.55 -50.08
CA SER A 458 -97.86 -50.83 -50.77
C SER A 458 -98.53 -51.93 -49.93
N LYS A 459 -99.76 -51.65 -49.40
CA LYS A 459 -100.72 -52.60 -48.97
C LYS A 459 -102.08 -52.26 -49.47
#